data_bad2812aae8f410a53dc38277630b9dc
#
_entry.id   bad2812aae8f410a53dc38277630b9dc
#
_cell.length_a   1.000
_cell.length_b   1.000
_cell.length_c   1.000
_cell.angle_alpha   90.00
_cell.angle_beta   90.00
_cell.angle_gamma   90.00
#
_symmetry.space_group_name_H-M   'P 1'
#
loop_
_entity.id
_entity.type
_entity.pdbx_description
1 polymer ?
#
loop_
_entity_poly.entity_id
_entity_poly.type
_entity_poly.pdbx_seq_one_letter_code
_entity_poly.pdbx_strand_id
1 'polypeptide(L)'
;MSASVSTAGADVRPCEQLAMTRDHAGPERRTLLRVALGLGTATAVHLVVADPASTPGRPARTAGTPPAAAAGPPANVRGRPSPYRLQPMTAGTPARFRPARPPVRTRPFEHLPDLGHSMVLSFDDGPDPRYTPDILATLRAHRVRAMFFVCGEMAEGNPDLLREMADDGHVVGNHSWSHPLIPKLSRPAIRDELGRTSDVVERALGAPPLWYRAPYGAWNRNSFEIGAELGMEPMAWTVDTLDWKEPGTGTIVRRVLDGAAPGVVVLSHDAGGDRSQSVAALRRYLPRLLEEGYRITVPHRV
;
A
#
# COMPACT_ATOMS: atom_id res chain seq x y z
N MET A 1 -5.97 29.88 -60.72
CA MET A 1 -4.99 30.04 -59.66
C MET A 1 -5.55 29.33 -58.42
N SER A 2 -5.22 28.04 -58.29
CA SER A 2 -5.67 27.19 -57.14
C SER A 2 -4.54 27.12 -56.14
N ALA A 3 -4.78 27.55 -54.92
CA ALA A 3 -3.86 27.42 -53.81
C ALA A 3 -4.24 26.12 -53.06
N SER A 4 -3.36 25.13 -53.10
CA SER A 4 -3.47 23.91 -52.30
C SER A 4 -2.90 24.15 -50.90
N VAL A 5 -3.76 23.95 -49.89
CA VAL A 5 -3.39 23.93 -48.48
C VAL A 5 -2.84 22.56 -48.15
N SER A 6 -1.57 22.47 -47.79
CA SER A 6 -0.92 21.25 -47.31
C SER A 6 -1.20 21.12 -45.84
N THR A 7 -1.93 20.07 -45.45
CA THR A 7 -2.12 19.64 -44.08
C THR A 7 -0.92 18.77 -43.70
N ALA A 8 -0.05 19.28 -42.83
CA ALA A 8 1.00 18.48 -42.19
C ALA A 8 0.35 17.58 -41.13
N GLY A 9 0.23 16.30 -41.43
CA GLY A 9 -0.12 15.26 -40.47
C GLY A 9 1.03 15.05 -39.50
N ALA A 10 0.78 15.27 -38.21
CA ALA A 10 1.70 14.87 -37.15
C ALA A 10 1.69 13.34 -37.04
N ASP A 11 2.77 12.73 -37.48
CA ASP A 11 3.04 11.30 -37.39
C ASP A 11 3.34 10.95 -35.91
N VAL A 12 2.30 10.53 -35.19
CA VAL A 12 2.45 9.98 -33.84
C VAL A 12 2.95 8.55 -33.99
N ARG A 13 4.25 8.36 -33.87
CA ARG A 13 4.86 7.03 -33.86
C ARG A 13 4.35 6.24 -32.66
N PRO A 14 3.82 5.02 -32.84
CA PRO A 14 3.53 4.14 -31.72
C PRO A 14 4.84 3.76 -31.03
N CYS A 15 4.80 3.75 -29.70
CA CYS A 15 5.89 3.33 -28.83
C CYS A 15 6.30 1.91 -29.24
N GLU A 16 7.44 1.80 -29.93
CA GLU A 16 8.03 0.50 -30.29
C GLU A 16 8.31 -0.28 -29.00
N GLN A 17 7.67 -1.43 -28.91
CA GLN A 17 8.05 -2.47 -27.96
C GLN A 17 9.53 -2.79 -28.19
N LEU A 18 10.38 -2.23 -27.32
CA LEU A 18 11.75 -2.71 -27.20
C LEU A 18 11.70 -4.14 -26.69
N ALA A 19 11.72 -5.08 -27.65
CA ALA A 19 12.05 -6.45 -27.40
C ALA A 19 13.41 -6.46 -26.71
N MET A 20 13.43 -6.80 -25.40
CA MET A 20 14.65 -7.10 -24.68
C MET A 20 15.30 -8.32 -25.33
N THR A 21 16.24 -8.06 -26.23
CA THR A 21 17.16 -9.10 -26.73
C THR A 21 17.98 -9.61 -25.55
N ARG A 22 18.00 -10.93 -25.46
CA ARG A 22 18.81 -11.75 -24.60
C ARG A 22 20.27 -11.27 -24.59
N ASP A 23 20.74 -10.91 -23.40
CA ASP A 23 22.11 -11.19 -22.96
C ASP A 23 22.20 -10.89 -21.45
N HIS A 24 21.87 -11.89 -20.65
CA HIS A 24 22.25 -11.92 -19.25
C HIS A 24 22.70 -13.34 -18.90
N ALA A 25 23.89 -13.68 -19.36
CA ALA A 25 24.71 -14.65 -18.69
C ALA A 25 25.48 -13.93 -17.58
N GLY A 26 24.88 -13.82 -16.39
CA GLY A 26 25.54 -13.37 -15.17
C GLY A 26 25.88 -14.57 -14.30
N PRO A 27 27.05 -14.61 -13.62
CA PRO A 27 27.53 -15.79 -12.94
C PRO A 27 26.68 -16.11 -11.70
N GLU A 28 26.34 -17.38 -11.57
CA GLU A 28 25.77 -17.96 -10.36
C GLU A 28 26.66 -17.67 -9.14
N ARG A 29 26.22 -16.83 -8.23
CA ARG A 29 26.83 -16.72 -6.92
C ARG A 29 26.25 -17.80 -6.01
N ARG A 30 26.87 -18.97 -6.05
CA ARG A 30 26.76 -19.97 -4.99
C ARG A 30 27.32 -19.38 -3.70
N THR A 31 26.46 -18.92 -2.82
CA THR A 31 26.84 -18.54 -1.45
C THR A 31 27.11 -19.82 -0.67
N LEU A 32 28.37 -20.17 -0.53
CA LEU A 32 28.84 -21.21 0.39
C LEU A 32 28.66 -20.72 1.83
N LEU A 33 27.70 -21.31 2.53
CA LEU A 33 27.50 -21.16 3.97
C LEU A 33 28.69 -21.81 4.68
N ARG A 34 29.66 -21.04 5.15
CA ARG A 34 30.71 -21.52 6.05
C ARG A 34 30.15 -21.49 7.48
N VAL A 35 29.79 -22.68 7.97
CA VAL A 35 29.53 -22.91 9.39
C VAL A 35 30.86 -22.87 10.11
N ALA A 36 31.12 -21.82 10.88
CA ALA A 36 32.21 -21.78 11.84
C ALA A 36 31.70 -22.35 13.16
N LEU A 37 32.15 -23.56 13.52
CA LEU A 37 32.02 -24.09 14.87
C LEU A 37 32.98 -23.31 15.78
N GLY A 38 32.44 -22.46 16.65
CA GLY A 38 33.15 -21.85 17.75
C GLY A 38 32.79 -22.53 19.08
N LEU A 39 33.70 -23.33 19.64
CA LEU A 39 33.62 -23.76 21.02
C LEU A 39 33.86 -22.56 21.93
N GLY A 40 32.96 -22.30 22.86
CA GLY A 40 33.06 -21.23 23.85
C GLY A 40 32.27 -21.55 25.12
N THR A 41 32.93 -22.20 26.05
CA THR A 41 32.84 -22.20 27.54
C THR A 41 31.51 -21.83 28.19
N ALA A 42 30.96 -22.82 28.88
CA ALA A 42 29.87 -22.72 29.85
C ALA A 42 30.29 -21.91 31.08
N THR A 43 29.55 -20.82 31.34
CA THR A 43 29.57 -20.17 32.66
C THR A 43 28.25 -20.50 33.35
N ALA A 44 28.35 -21.29 34.42
CA ALA A 44 27.23 -21.63 35.28
C ALA A 44 26.84 -20.41 36.12
N VAL A 45 25.64 -19.95 35.98
CA VAL A 45 25.00 -18.99 36.88
C VAL A 45 24.18 -19.77 37.90
N HIS A 46 24.63 -19.74 39.16
CA HIS A 46 23.87 -20.28 40.29
C HIS A 46 22.65 -19.38 40.57
N LEU A 47 21.46 -19.94 40.37
CA LEU A 47 20.23 -19.35 40.88
C LEU A 47 20.11 -19.73 42.37
N VAL A 48 20.18 -18.75 43.23
CA VAL A 48 19.83 -18.88 44.65
C VAL A 48 18.30 -18.79 44.74
N VAL A 49 17.65 -19.91 45.06
CA VAL A 49 16.26 -19.97 45.44
C VAL A 49 16.14 -19.56 46.89
N ALA A 50 15.48 -18.43 47.17
CA ALA A 50 15.12 -18.02 48.52
C ALA A 50 13.73 -18.54 48.85
N ASP A 51 13.58 -19.37 49.90
CA ASP A 51 12.31 -19.80 50.48
C ASP A 51 11.59 -18.61 51.14
N PRO A 52 10.29 -18.49 51.01
CA PRO A 52 9.51 -17.53 51.80
C PRO A 52 9.01 -18.18 53.08
N ALA A 53 9.60 -17.76 54.23
CA ALA A 53 9.13 -18.09 55.54
C ALA A 53 7.98 -17.19 56.01
N SER A 54 6.91 -17.80 56.46
CA SER A 54 6.07 -17.45 57.60
C SER A 54 5.32 -16.13 57.64
N THR A 55 4.04 -16.20 57.33
CA THR A 55 3.04 -15.18 57.67
C THR A 55 2.51 -15.36 59.12
N PRO A 56 2.48 -14.31 59.97
CA PRO A 56 1.79 -14.36 61.24
C PRO A 56 0.28 -14.14 61.06
N GLY A 57 -0.49 -14.92 61.85
CA GLY A 57 -1.92 -15.02 61.81
C GLY A 57 -2.67 -13.73 62.12
N ARG A 58 -3.75 -13.56 61.41
CA ARG A 58 -4.79 -12.53 61.60
C ARG A 58 -5.86 -13.09 62.55
N PRO A 59 -6.31 -12.36 63.59
CA PRO A 59 -7.38 -12.83 64.51
C PRO A 59 -8.73 -12.81 63.78
N ALA A 60 -9.52 -13.87 64.08
CA ALA A 60 -10.87 -14.04 63.58
C ALA A 60 -11.81 -12.94 64.11
N ARG A 61 -12.48 -12.27 63.20
CA ARG A 61 -13.65 -11.42 63.51
C ARG A 61 -14.91 -12.26 63.52
N THR A 62 -15.57 -12.25 64.65
CA THR A 62 -16.91 -12.83 64.87
C THR A 62 -17.95 -12.25 63.92
N ALA A 63 -18.69 -13.12 63.27
CA ALA A 63 -19.82 -12.78 62.41
C ALA A 63 -20.97 -12.19 63.24
N GLY A 64 -21.25 -10.90 62.98
CA GLY A 64 -22.47 -10.27 63.46
C GLY A 64 -23.63 -10.56 62.49
N THR A 65 -24.73 -11.03 63.01
CA THR A 65 -25.98 -11.26 62.29
C THR A 65 -26.52 -9.95 61.70
N PRO A 66 -26.89 -9.88 60.42
CA PRO A 66 -27.48 -8.68 59.87
C PRO A 66 -28.94 -8.55 60.33
N PRO A 67 -29.45 -7.32 60.60
CA PRO A 67 -30.83 -7.11 60.95
C PRO A 67 -31.76 -7.37 59.76
N ALA A 68 -32.92 -7.99 60.05
CA ALA A 68 -33.96 -8.28 59.07
C ALA A 68 -34.42 -6.99 58.36
N ALA A 69 -34.34 -7.01 57.03
CA ALA A 69 -34.87 -5.95 56.19
C ALA A 69 -36.42 -6.02 56.24
N ALA A 70 -37.03 -4.86 56.60
CA ALA A 70 -38.48 -4.71 56.54
C ALA A 70 -38.98 -4.80 55.10
N ALA A 71 -39.99 -5.67 54.89
CA ALA A 71 -40.66 -5.82 53.60
C ALA A 71 -41.42 -4.52 53.28
N GLY A 72 -40.96 -3.80 52.25
CA GLY A 72 -41.71 -2.68 51.67
C GLY A 72 -42.89 -3.20 50.81
N PRO A 73 -43.93 -2.37 50.64
CA PRO A 73 -45.11 -2.75 49.88
C PRO A 73 -44.81 -3.06 48.39
N PRO A 74 -45.56 -3.94 47.73
CA PRO A 74 -45.31 -4.27 46.33
C PRO A 74 -45.62 -3.08 45.44
N ALA A 75 -44.61 -2.57 44.78
CA ALA A 75 -44.76 -1.52 43.80
C ALA A 75 -45.31 -2.08 42.47
N ASN A 76 -46.65 -2.12 42.38
CA ASN A 76 -47.35 -2.30 41.12
C ASN A 76 -47.41 -0.98 40.38
N VAL A 77 -46.30 -0.52 39.86
CA VAL A 77 -46.25 0.59 38.92
C VAL A 77 -46.10 0.01 37.54
N ARG A 78 -47.20 -0.16 36.82
CA ARG A 78 -47.16 -0.28 35.37
C ARG A 78 -46.60 1.05 34.83
N GLY A 79 -45.26 1.06 34.63
CA GLY A 79 -44.61 2.18 33.99
C GLY A 79 -45.17 2.39 32.59
N ARG A 80 -45.69 3.59 32.34
CA ARG A 80 -46.00 4.03 30.96
C ARG A 80 -44.78 3.75 30.10
N PRO A 81 -44.92 3.21 28.85
CA PRO A 81 -43.78 3.02 27.95
C PRO A 81 -43.14 4.39 27.71
N SER A 82 -41.88 4.53 28.10
CA SER A 82 -41.11 5.73 27.80
C SER A 82 -41.07 5.90 26.29
N PRO A 83 -41.39 7.07 25.73
CA PRO A 83 -41.19 7.33 24.30
C PRO A 83 -39.69 7.30 23.89
N TYR A 84 -38.80 7.29 24.87
CA TYR A 84 -37.34 7.11 24.67
C TYR A 84 -36.92 5.68 24.97
N ARG A 85 -37.58 4.70 24.37
CA ARG A 85 -37.00 3.36 24.28
C ARG A 85 -35.78 3.47 23.35
N LEU A 86 -34.61 3.63 23.95
CA LEU A 86 -33.35 3.41 23.24
C LEU A 86 -33.43 1.93 22.80
N GLN A 87 -33.87 1.71 21.58
CA GLN A 87 -33.57 0.44 20.94
C GLN A 87 -32.06 0.35 20.92
N PRO A 88 -31.46 -0.77 21.37
CA PRO A 88 -30.06 -0.97 21.09
C PRO A 88 -29.96 -0.75 19.58
N MET A 89 -29.22 0.26 19.16
CA MET A 89 -28.74 0.31 17.80
C MET A 89 -27.86 -0.94 17.67
N THR A 90 -28.48 -2.06 17.30
CA THR A 90 -27.76 -3.06 16.58
C THR A 90 -27.34 -2.32 15.32
N ALA A 91 -26.18 -1.64 15.43
CA ALA A 91 -25.46 -1.19 14.28
C ALA A 91 -25.19 -2.49 13.50
N GLY A 92 -26.10 -2.83 12.62
CA GLY A 92 -25.78 -3.72 11.55
C GLY A 92 -24.50 -3.13 10.98
N THR A 93 -23.43 -3.90 10.99
CA THR A 93 -22.17 -3.47 10.34
C THR A 93 -22.60 -2.82 9.03
N PRO A 94 -22.34 -1.53 8.81
CA PRO A 94 -22.81 -0.85 7.60
C PRO A 94 -22.39 -1.73 6.44
N ALA A 95 -23.33 -2.04 5.55
CA ALA A 95 -23.07 -2.90 4.41
C ALA A 95 -21.79 -2.35 3.78
N ARG A 96 -20.70 -3.14 3.83
CA ARG A 96 -19.40 -2.72 3.31
C ARG A 96 -19.67 -2.31 1.87
N PHE A 97 -19.56 -1.02 1.59
CA PHE A 97 -19.75 -0.51 0.24
C PHE A 97 -18.61 -1.11 -0.60
N ARG A 98 -18.93 -2.14 -1.35
CA ARG A 98 -18.03 -2.67 -2.37
C ARG A 98 -18.30 -1.91 -3.65
N PRO A 99 -17.33 -1.15 -4.15
CA PRO A 99 -17.47 -0.49 -5.44
C PRO A 99 -17.88 -1.50 -6.52
N ALA A 100 -18.65 -1.06 -7.49
CA ALA A 100 -19.02 -1.91 -8.63
C ALA A 100 -17.76 -2.49 -9.28
N ARG A 101 -17.82 -3.77 -9.68
CA ARG A 101 -16.70 -4.39 -10.41
C ARG A 101 -16.40 -3.60 -11.67
N PRO A 102 -15.14 -3.24 -11.92
CA PRO A 102 -14.78 -2.58 -13.15
C PRO A 102 -14.93 -3.53 -14.35
N PRO A 103 -15.07 -3.00 -15.56
CA PRO A 103 -15.01 -3.80 -16.78
C PRO A 103 -13.61 -4.45 -16.89
N VAL A 104 -13.55 -5.63 -17.51
CA VAL A 104 -12.27 -6.25 -17.84
C VAL A 104 -11.57 -5.40 -18.89
N ARG A 105 -10.42 -4.84 -18.53
CA ARG A 105 -9.61 -4.04 -19.45
C ARG A 105 -8.75 -4.95 -20.33
N THR A 106 -8.32 -4.42 -21.47
CA THR A 106 -7.33 -5.04 -22.35
C THR A 106 -5.99 -4.32 -22.35
N ARG A 107 -5.94 -3.15 -21.72
CA ARG A 107 -4.74 -2.32 -21.49
C ARG A 107 -4.84 -1.64 -20.13
N PRO A 108 -3.73 -1.36 -19.46
CA PRO A 108 -3.72 -0.55 -18.26
C PRO A 108 -3.95 0.93 -18.59
N PHE A 109 -4.29 1.72 -17.58
CA PHE A 109 -4.23 3.17 -17.67
C PHE A 109 -2.75 3.60 -17.58
N GLU A 110 -2.23 4.20 -18.62
CA GLU A 110 -0.88 4.77 -18.65
C GLU A 110 -0.90 6.27 -18.37
N HIS A 111 -2.03 6.89 -18.68
CA HIS A 111 -2.27 8.31 -18.58
C HIS A 111 -3.72 8.53 -18.11
N LEU A 112 -3.94 9.54 -17.31
CA LEU A 112 -5.26 9.92 -16.81
C LEU A 112 -5.70 11.23 -17.47
N PRO A 113 -6.49 11.17 -18.56
CA PRO A 113 -7.01 12.36 -19.20
C PRO A 113 -7.95 13.10 -18.24
N ASP A 114 -8.24 14.35 -18.53
CA ASP A 114 -9.23 15.18 -17.83
C ASP A 114 -8.87 15.58 -16.39
N LEU A 115 -7.63 15.36 -15.95
CA LEU A 115 -7.15 15.85 -14.66
C LEU A 115 -6.76 17.32 -14.65
N GLY A 116 -6.95 18.05 -15.76
CA GLY A 116 -6.43 19.41 -15.93
C GLY A 116 -4.92 19.46 -15.75
N HIS A 117 -4.37 20.52 -15.19
CA HIS A 117 -2.91 20.67 -14.95
C HIS A 117 -2.47 19.85 -13.72
N SER A 118 -2.74 18.55 -13.73
CA SER A 118 -2.43 17.64 -12.62
C SER A 118 -1.64 16.43 -13.09
N MET A 119 -0.83 15.87 -12.19
CA MET A 119 -0.04 14.65 -12.37
C MET A 119 -0.28 13.69 -11.22
N VAL A 120 0.07 12.43 -11.42
CA VAL A 120 0.06 11.39 -10.38
C VAL A 120 1.50 10.95 -10.11
N LEU A 121 1.91 10.99 -8.85
CA LEU A 121 3.13 10.34 -8.40
C LEU A 121 2.78 8.96 -7.88
N SER A 122 3.56 7.94 -8.24
CA SER A 122 3.36 6.58 -7.75
C SER A 122 4.68 5.92 -7.36
N PHE A 123 4.58 5.06 -6.32
CA PHE A 123 5.70 4.33 -5.74
C PHE A 123 5.35 2.85 -5.69
N ASP A 124 6.26 1.98 -6.13
CA ASP A 124 6.08 0.54 -6.21
C ASP A 124 7.00 -0.20 -5.22
N ASP A 125 6.71 -1.48 -4.98
CA ASP A 125 7.44 -2.48 -4.22
C ASP A 125 7.32 -2.38 -2.68
N GLY A 126 6.94 -1.23 -2.12
CA GLY A 126 6.88 -0.97 -0.69
C GLY A 126 5.75 -1.71 0.06
N PRO A 127 5.57 -1.35 1.34
CA PRO A 127 6.33 -0.36 2.11
C PRO A 127 7.67 -0.89 2.66
N ASP A 128 8.69 -0.04 2.67
CA ASP A 128 9.99 -0.34 3.28
C ASP A 128 10.28 0.66 4.41
N PRO A 129 10.52 0.22 5.66
CA PRO A 129 10.76 1.12 6.80
C PRO A 129 12.00 1.99 6.66
N ARG A 130 12.89 1.70 5.71
CA ARG A 130 14.08 2.52 5.43
C ARG A 130 13.78 3.74 4.56
N TYR A 131 12.79 3.68 3.68
CA TYR A 131 12.57 4.71 2.65
C TYR A 131 11.15 5.28 2.64
N THR A 132 10.14 4.45 2.85
CA THR A 132 8.74 4.86 2.82
C THR A 132 8.44 6.01 3.79
N PRO A 133 8.92 6.02 5.06
CA PRO A 133 8.66 7.12 5.99
C PRO A 133 9.18 8.47 5.48
N ASP A 134 10.35 8.51 4.87
CA ASP A 134 10.96 9.72 4.30
C ASP A 134 10.18 10.26 3.08
N ILE A 135 9.63 9.35 2.25
CA ILE A 135 8.74 9.69 1.14
C ILE A 135 7.44 10.28 1.69
N LEU A 136 6.78 9.62 2.65
CA LEU A 136 5.56 10.11 3.29
C LEU A 136 5.78 11.48 3.94
N ALA A 137 6.87 11.66 4.69
CA ALA A 137 7.21 12.94 5.28
C ALA A 137 7.34 14.06 4.23
N THR A 138 7.97 13.76 3.08
CA THR A 138 8.12 14.72 1.99
C THR A 138 6.76 15.07 1.36
N LEU A 139 5.92 14.09 1.07
CA LEU A 139 4.58 14.29 0.51
C LEU A 139 3.69 15.10 1.48
N ARG A 140 3.74 14.79 2.76
CA ARG A 140 3.01 15.48 3.84
C ARG A 140 3.43 16.95 3.97
N ALA A 141 4.74 17.23 3.92
CA ALA A 141 5.27 18.59 3.97
C ALA A 141 4.72 19.48 2.85
N HIS A 142 4.47 18.91 1.68
CA HIS A 142 3.90 19.60 0.53
C HIS A 142 2.37 19.45 0.42
N ARG A 143 1.72 18.72 1.33
CA ARG A 143 0.27 18.46 1.34
C ARG A 143 -0.24 17.84 0.03
N VAL A 144 0.53 16.95 -0.55
CA VAL A 144 0.18 16.21 -1.78
C VAL A 144 -0.08 14.74 -1.49
N ARG A 145 -0.92 14.12 -2.33
CA ARG A 145 -1.25 12.71 -2.25
C ARG A 145 -0.65 11.96 -3.42
N ALA A 146 -0.23 10.72 -3.17
CA ALA A 146 0.38 9.84 -4.16
C ALA A 146 -0.30 8.46 -4.14
N MET A 147 0.10 7.58 -5.05
CA MET A 147 -0.29 6.17 -5.06
C MET A 147 0.88 5.31 -4.62
N PHE A 148 0.60 4.27 -3.85
CA PHE A 148 1.57 3.25 -3.45
C PHE A 148 1.06 1.89 -3.88
N PHE A 149 1.76 1.23 -4.81
CA PHE A 149 1.46 -0.14 -5.23
C PHE A 149 2.32 -1.09 -4.41
N VAL A 150 1.70 -1.69 -3.40
CA VAL A 150 2.43 -2.44 -2.37
C VAL A 150 2.55 -3.92 -2.72
N CYS A 151 3.73 -4.49 -2.50
CA CYS A 151 3.91 -5.94 -2.47
C CYS A 151 3.33 -6.53 -1.19
N GLY A 152 2.60 -7.64 -1.30
CA GLY A 152 1.90 -8.24 -0.17
C GLY A 152 2.81 -8.65 0.97
N GLU A 153 3.99 -9.22 0.67
CA GLU A 153 5.00 -9.58 1.68
C GLU A 153 5.49 -8.37 2.47
N MET A 154 5.73 -7.24 1.79
CA MET A 154 6.16 -6.00 2.43
C MET A 154 5.03 -5.38 3.26
N ALA A 155 3.82 -5.42 2.73
CA ALA A 155 2.61 -4.92 3.39
C ALA A 155 2.27 -5.71 4.66
N GLU A 156 2.38 -7.04 4.62
CA GLU A 156 2.14 -7.91 5.78
C GLU A 156 3.15 -7.64 6.91
N GLY A 157 4.42 -7.39 6.55
CA GLY A 157 5.48 -7.08 7.51
C GLY A 157 5.39 -5.65 8.09
N ASN A 158 4.67 -4.73 7.46
CA ASN A 158 4.66 -3.31 7.81
C ASN A 158 3.24 -2.70 7.82
N PRO A 159 2.27 -3.27 8.57
CA PRO A 159 0.88 -2.82 8.55
C PRO A 159 0.69 -1.38 9.05
N ASP A 160 1.59 -0.88 9.89
CA ASP A 160 1.51 0.49 10.40
C ASP A 160 1.85 1.50 9.31
N LEU A 161 2.80 1.20 8.42
CA LEU A 161 3.08 2.05 7.26
C LEU A 161 1.92 2.08 6.26
N LEU A 162 1.19 0.97 6.08
CA LEU A 162 -0.04 0.99 5.28
C LEU A 162 -1.09 1.96 5.86
N ARG A 163 -1.26 1.94 7.19
CA ARG A 163 -2.20 2.85 7.86
C ARG A 163 -1.74 4.30 7.72
N GLU A 164 -0.45 4.57 7.91
CA GLU A 164 0.12 5.90 7.72
C GLU A 164 -0.11 6.42 6.30
N MET A 165 0.10 5.59 5.26
CA MET A 165 -0.24 5.95 3.88
C MET A 165 -1.71 6.34 3.74
N ALA A 166 -2.62 5.56 4.30
CA ALA A 166 -4.07 5.80 4.20
C ALA A 166 -4.51 7.03 5.01
N ASP A 167 -3.97 7.23 6.20
CA ASP A 167 -4.26 8.36 7.09
C ASP A 167 -3.81 9.69 6.46
N ASP A 168 -2.71 9.68 5.71
CA ASP A 168 -2.26 10.83 4.90
C ASP A 168 -3.08 11.02 3.59
N GLY A 169 -4.05 10.14 3.33
CA GLY A 169 -4.93 10.20 2.16
C GLY A 169 -4.31 9.71 0.87
N HIS A 170 -3.23 8.95 0.93
CA HIS A 170 -2.66 8.28 -0.23
C HIS A 170 -3.54 7.11 -0.68
N VAL A 171 -3.42 6.71 -1.94
CA VAL A 171 -4.09 5.53 -2.48
C VAL A 171 -3.14 4.35 -2.38
N VAL A 172 -3.58 3.29 -1.68
CA VAL A 172 -2.85 2.02 -1.62
C VAL A 172 -3.41 1.09 -2.68
N GLY A 173 -2.57 0.68 -3.62
CA GLY A 173 -2.84 -0.27 -4.69
C GLY A 173 -2.12 -1.60 -4.47
N ASN A 174 -2.43 -2.57 -5.30
CA ASN A 174 -1.88 -3.94 -5.26
C ASN A 174 -0.73 -4.07 -6.26
N HIS A 175 0.43 -4.62 -5.83
CA HIS A 175 1.58 -4.92 -6.68
C HIS A 175 1.95 -6.40 -6.68
N SER A 176 0.96 -7.29 -6.53
CA SER A 176 1.12 -8.74 -6.29
C SER A 176 1.71 -9.06 -4.91
N TRP A 177 1.84 -10.35 -4.59
CA TRP A 177 2.36 -10.79 -3.30
C TRP A 177 3.87 -10.71 -3.24
N SER A 178 4.55 -11.43 -4.16
CA SER A 178 6.00 -11.66 -4.16
C SER A 178 6.72 -11.06 -5.38
N HIS A 179 6.07 -10.14 -6.09
CA HIS A 179 6.61 -9.47 -7.28
C HIS A 179 7.06 -10.41 -8.41
N PRO A 180 6.26 -11.42 -8.80
CA PRO A 180 6.63 -12.36 -9.87
C PRO A 180 6.36 -11.78 -11.26
N LEU A 181 6.99 -12.36 -12.28
CA LEU A 181 6.64 -12.08 -13.68
C LEU A 181 5.29 -12.71 -14.02
N ILE A 182 4.21 -11.94 -13.89
CA ILE A 182 2.81 -12.37 -14.03
C ILE A 182 2.52 -13.25 -15.25
N PRO A 183 3.01 -12.94 -16.47
CA PRO A 183 2.76 -13.78 -17.65
C PRO A 183 3.29 -15.22 -17.58
N LYS A 184 4.22 -15.51 -16.66
CA LYS A 184 4.74 -16.86 -16.45
C LYS A 184 3.92 -17.70 -15.48
N LEU A 185 2.93 -17.11 -14.82
CA LEU A 185 2.11 -17.76 -13.82
C LEU A 185 0.86 -18.39 -14.41
N SER A 186 0.40 -19.49 -13.79
CA SER A 186 -0.93 -20.03 -14.05
C SER A 186 -2.02 -19.08 -13.51
N ARG A 187 -3.25 -19.19 -14.06
CA ARG A 187 -4.40 -18.38 -13.57
C ARG A 187 -4.63 -18.52 -12.05
N PRO A 188 -4.60 -19.72 -11.44
CA PRO A 188 -4.71 -19.85 -9.98
C PRO A 188 -3.59 -19.12 -9.23
N ALA A 189 -2.33 -19.21 -9.71
CA ALA A 189 -1.22 -18.53 -9.07
C ALA A 189 -1.33 -17.00 -9.17
N ILE A 190 -1.80 -16.44 -10.30
CA ILE A 190 -2.09 -15.00 -10.41
C ILE A 190 -3.18 -14.60 -9.42
N ARG A 191 -4.22 -15.42 -9.24
CA ARG A 191 -5.29 -15.16 -8.28
C ARG A 191 -4.77 -15.16 -6.84
N ASP A 192 -3.87 -16.07 -6.51
CA ASP A 192 -3.24 -16.13 -5.19
C ASP A 192 -2.39 -14.87 -4.94
N GLU A 193 -1.53 -14.51 -5.86
CA GLU A 193 -0.68 -13.31 -5.80
C GLU A 193 -1.48 -12.02 -5.58
N LEU A 194 -2.51 -11.78 -6.39
CA LEU A 194 -3.33 -10.58 -6.28
C LEU A 194 -4.32 -10.65 -5.12
N GLY A 195 -4.89 -11.83 -4.84
CA GLY A 195 -5.88 -12.03 -3.79
C GLY A 195 -5.28 -11.84 -2.40
N ARG A 196 -4.16 -12.52 -2.10
CA ARG A 196 -3.49 -12.40 -0.79
C ARG A 196 -3.08 -10.95 -0.49
N THR A 197 -2.57 -10.24 -1.48
CA THR A 197 -2.21 -8.82 -1.31
C THR A 197 -3.45 -7.97 -1.04
N SER A 198 -4.54 -8.20 -1.77
CA SER A 198 -5.81 -7.50 -1.52
C SER A 198 -6.33 -7.77 -0.10
N ASP A 199 -6.24 -9.01 0.37
CA ASP A 199 -6.66 -9.40 1.73
C ASP A 199 -5.82 -8.72 2.82
N VAL A 200 -4.49 -8.56 2.62
CA VAL A 200 -3.62 -7.83 3.55
C VAL A 200 -4.02 -6.36 3.61
N VAL A 201 -4.21 -5.72 2.46
CA VAL A 201 -4.63 -4.31 2.38
C VAL A 201 -6.01 -4.14 3.02
N GLU A 202 -6.99 -5.00 2.72
CA GLU A 202 -8.32 -4.94 3.33
C GLU A 202 -8.28 -5.14 4.85
N ARG A 203 -7.47 -6.05 5.36
CA ARG A 203 -7.30 -6.24 6.81
C ARG A 203 -6.70 -5.01 7.50
N ALA A 204 -5.74 -4.35 6.86
CA ALA A 204 -5.07 -3.19 7.44
C ALA A 204 -5.90 -1.91 7.37
N LEU A 205 -6.63 -1.70 6.27
CA LEU A 205 -7.30 -0.44 5.94
C LEU A 205 -8.84 -0.49 5.99
N GLY A 206 -9.41 -1.69 6.17
CA GLY A 206 -10.87 -1.88 6.21
C GLY A 206 -11.56 -1.91 4.83
N ALA A 207 -10.81 -1.72 3.75
CA ALA A 207 -11.30 -1.78 2.37
C ALA A 207 -10.24 -2.39 1.44
N PRO A 208 -10.65 -3.17 0.41
CA PRO A 208 -9.72 -3.72 -0.55
C PRO A 208 -9.15 -2.62 -1.48
N PRO A 209 -7.97 -2.86 -2.09
CA PRO A 209 -7.43 -1.93 -3.07
C PRO A 209 -8.32 -1.85 -4.31
N LEU A 210 -8.40 -0.66 -4.91
CA LEU A 210 -9.17 -0.42 -6.13
C LEU A 210 -8.31 -0.35 -7.39
N TRP A 211 -6.99 -0.39 -7.23
CA TRP A 211 -6.01 -0.29 -8.29
C TRP A 211 -4.98 -1.39 -8.15
N TYR A 212 -4.47 -1.90 -9.27
CA TYR A 212 -3.32 -2.77 -9.26
C TYR A 212 -2.35 -2.42 -10.37
N ARG A 213 -1.07 -2.73 -10.14
CA ARG A 213 -0.01 -2.64 -11.13
C ARG A 213 0.68 -3.98 -11.21
N ALA A 214 0.81 -4.53 -12.43
CA ALA A 214 1.54 -5.77 -12.59
C ALA A 214 3.04 -5.53 -12.50
N PRO A 215 3.79 -6.36 -11.76
CA PRO A 215 5.24 -6.31 -11.73
C PRO A 215 5.85 -6.23 -13.13
N TYR A 216 6.90 -5.41 -13.27
CA TYR A 216 7.60 -5.17 -14.55
C TYR A 216 6.73 -4.55 -15.65
N GLY A 217 5.54 -4.06 -15.34
CA GLY A 217 4.58 -3.64 -16.36
C GLY A 217 4.12 -4.78 -17.27
N ALA A 218 4.16 -6.01 -16.77
CA ALA A 218 3.88 -7.22 -17.56
C ALA A 218 2.51 -7.80 -17.21
N TRP A 219 1.52 -7.48 -18.04
CA TRP A 219 0.15 -8.01 -17.94
C TRP A 219 -0.07 -9.19 -18.90
N ASN A 220 -1.07 -10.01 -18.60
CA ASN A 220 -1.67 -10.94 -19.52
C ASN A 220 -3.20 -10.91 -19.35
N ARG A 221 -3.94 -11.61 -20.22
CA ARG A 221 -5.39 -11.66 -20.17
C ARG A 221 -5.92 -12.07 -18.78
N ASN A 222 -5.31 -13.10 -18.18
CA ASN A 222 -5.73 -13.59 -16.86
C ASN A 222 -5.58 -12.54 -15.77
N SER A 223 -4.53 -11.72 -15.80
CA SER A 223 -4.32 -10.67 -14.79
C SER A 223 -5.32 -9.53 -14.93
N PHE A 224 -5.74 -9.16 -16.14
CA PHE A 224 -6.84 -8.21 -16.35
C PHE A 224 -8.17 -8.74 -15.84
N GLU A 225 -8.50 -10.00 -16.16
CA GLU A 225 -9.73 -10.65 -15.70
C GLU A 225 -9.77 -10.76 -14.17
N ILE A 226 -8.69 -11.26 -13.56
CA ILE A 226 -8.60 -11.42 -12.10
C ILE A 226 -8.59 -10.07 -11.39
N GLY A 227 -7.89 -9.08 -11.92
CA GLY A 227 -7.91 -7.72 -11.38
C GLY A 227 -9.33 -7.17 -11.32
N ALA A 228 -10.10 -7.29 -12.42
CA ALA A 228 -11.50 -6.87 -12.47
C ALA A 228 -12.40 -7.70 -11.52
N GLU A 229 -12.18 -9.00 -11.41
CA GLU A 229 -12.91 -9.87 -10.46
C GLU A 229 -12.68 -9.46 -9.00
N LEU A 230 -11.47 -8.99 -8.67
CA LEU A 230 -11.11 -8.46 -7.35
C LEU A 230 -11.50 -6.99 -7.16
N GLY A 231 -12.11 -6.36 -8.17
CA GLY A 231 -12.58 -4.98 -8.08
C GLY A 231 -11.53 -3.93 -8.43
N MET A 232 -10.41 -4.31 -9.02
CA MET A 232 -9.28 -3.41 -9.29
C MET A 232 -9.18 -3.01 -10.76
N GLU A 233 -8.81 -1.76 -11.00
CA GLU A 233 -8.41 -1.24 -12.32
C GLU A 233 -6.90 -1.34 -12.49
N PRO A 234 -6.40 -1.71 -13.68
CA PRO A 234 -4.96 -1.80 -13.94
C PRO A 234 -4.38 -0.42 -14.26
N MET A 235 -3.27 -0.06 -13.60
CA MET A 235 -2.55 1.20 -13.85
C MET A 235 -1.09 0.94 -14.15
N ALA A 236 -0.61 1.50 -15.26
CA ALA A 236 0.79 1.58 -15.64
C ALA A 236 1.35 2.99 -15.34
N TRP A 237 2.23 3.50 -16.18
CA TRP A 237 2.86 4.80 -16.05
C TRP A 237 3.19 5.39 -17.42
N THR A 238 3.44 6.68 -17.45
CA THR A 238 3.90 7.42 -18.63
C THR A 238 5.38 7.76 -18.50
N VAL A 239 5.80 8.15 -17.29
CA VAL A 239 7.20 8.52 -17.00
C VAL A 239 7.81 7.48 -16.08
N ASP A 240 8.85 6.81 -16.55
CA ASP A 240 9.67 5.89 -15.76
C ASP A 240 10.92 6.63 -15.26
N THR A 241 11.07 6.75 -13.96
CA THR A 241 12.27 7.36 -13.37
C THR A 241 13.50 6.50 -13.54
N LEU A 242 13.35 5.19 -13.78
CA LEU A 242 14.40 4.16 -13.77
C LEU A 242 15.27 4.24 -12.50
N ASP A 243 14.67 4.62 -11.39
CA ASP A 243 15.35 4.78 -10.09
C ASP A 243 15.89 3.46 -9.54
N TRP A 244 15.26 2.34 -9.93
CA TRP A 244 15.72 0.99 -9.62
C TRP A 244 17.10 0.65 -10.21
N LYS A 245 17.59 1.42 -11.20
CA LYS A 245 18.95 1.32 -11.76
C LYS A 245 19.97 2.19 -11.02
N GLU A 246 19.56 2.92 -9.99
CA GLU A 246 20.39 3.84 -9.24
C GLU A 246 21.18 4.83 -10.12
N PRO A 247 20.50 5.55 -11.08
CA PRO A 247 21.16 6.35 -12.12
C PRO A 247 21.70 7.70 -11.61
N GLY A 248 21.64 7.95 -10.33
CA GLY A 248 21.92 9.21 -9.68
C GLY A 248 20.69 10.11 -9.52
N THR A 249 20.57 10.74 -8.35
CA THR A 249 19.45 11.63 -7.99
C THR A 249 19.13 12.67 -9.07
N GLY A 250 20.16 13.32 -9.65
CA GLY A 250 19.98 14.33 -10.70
C GLY A 250 19.35 13.77 -11.98
N THR A 251 19.61 12.51 -12.32
CA THR A 251 19.03 11.86 -13.49
C THR A 251 17.53 11.56 -13.26
N ILE A 252 17.17 11.09 -12.07
CA ILE A 252 15.78 10.87 -11.67
C ILE A 252 15.01 12.19 -11.75
N VAL A 253 15.54 13.27 -11.15
CA VAL A 253 14.92 14.61 -11.19
C VAL A 253 14.68 15.06 -12.63
N ARG A 254 15.68 14.96 -13.52
CA ARG A 254 15.51 15.37 -14.93
C ARG A 254 14.40 14.57 -15.61
N ARG A 255 14.37 13.23 -15.47
CA ARG A 255 13.33 12.39 -16.09
C ARG A 255 11.92 12.80 -15.68
N VAL A 256 11.72 13.10 -14.41
CA VAL A 256 10.42 13.56 -13.92
C VAL A 256 10.05 14.92 -14.50
N LEU A 257 10.97 15.89 -14.46
CA LEU A 257 10.69 17.24 -14.93
C LEU A 257 10.55 17.33 -16.46
N ASP A 258 11.41 16.62 -17.20
CA ASP A 258 11.33 16.58 -18.67
C ASP A 258 10.08 15.84 -19.17
N GLY A 259 9.57 14.89 -18.38
CA GLY A 259 8.36 14.14 -18.70
C GLY A 259 7.08 14.73 -18.11
N ALA A 260 7.16 15.86 -17.39
CA ALA A 260 6.01 16.46 -16.74
C ALA A 260 5.00 16.98 -17.78
N ALA A 261 3.76 16.48 -17.68
CA ALA A 261 2.63 16.94 -18.48
C ALA A 261 1.30 16.62 -17.76
N PRO A 262 0.19 17.30 -18.10
CA PRO A 262 -1.11 16.98 -17.57
C PRO A 262 -1.48 15.51 -17.76
N GLY A 263 -1.98 14.86 -16.71
CA GLY A 263 -2.42 13.46 -16.75
C GLY A 263 -1.33 12.39 -16.66
N VAL A 264 -0.06 12.79 -16.62
CA VAL A 264 1.09 11.88 -16.49
C VAL A 264 1.06 11.11 -15.18
N VAL A 265 1.38 9.83 -15.24
CA VAL A 265 1.65 8.96 -14.09
C VAL A 265 3.15 8.71 -14.04
N VAL A 266 3.78 9.11 -12.94
CA VAL A 266 5.22 8.92 -12.71
C VAL A 266 5.43 7.63 -11.91
N LEU A 267 6.28 6.74 -12.41
CA LEU A 267 6.76 5.56 -11.69
C LEU A 267 8.04 5.88 -10.94
N SER A 268 8.04 5.62 -9.65
CA SER A 268 9.19 5.53 -8.76
C SER A 268 9.04 4.30 -7.87
N HIS A 269 10.00 4.03 -7.00
CA HIS A 269 9.96 2.90 -6.08
C HIS A 269 10.28 3.36 -4.65
N ASP A 270 9.62 2.75 -3.65
CA ASP A 270 9.90 2.98 -2.23
C ASP A 270 10.49 1.75 -1.53
N ALA A 271 10.69 0.64 -2.31
CA ALA A 271 11.37 -0.58 -1.86
C ALA A 271 12.11 -1.29 -3.01
N GLY A 272 12.49 -2.55 -2.80
CA GLY A 272 13.11 -3.40 -3.84
C GLY A 272 14.58 -3.08 -4.12
N GLY A 273 15.31 -2.45 -3.19
CA GLY A 273 16.74 -2.12 -3.31
C GLY A 273 17.11 -0.86 -2.55
N ASP A 274 18.21 -0.19 -2.95
CA ASP A 274 18.55 1.13 -2.40
C ASP A 274 17.69 2.21 -3.09
N ARG A 275 16.85 2.89 -2.30
CA ARG A 275 15.95 3.96 -2.74
C ARG A 275 16.35 5.34 -2.18
N SER A 276 17.53 5.46 -1.64
CA SER A 276 18.07 6.74 -1.15
C SER A 276 18.06 7.84 -2.23
N GLN A 277 18.35 7.45 -3.48
CA GLN A 277 18.29 8.37 -4.63
C GLN A 277 16.85 8.78 -4.99
N SER A 278 15.88 7.86 -4.85
CA SER A 278 14.45 8.12 -5.07
C SER A 278 13.94 9.14 -4.04
N VAL A 279 14.23 8.91 -2.76
CA VAL A 279 13.90 9.84 -1.66
C VAL A 279 14.53 11.22 -1.90
N ALA A 280 15.83 11.26 -2.22
CA ALA A 280 16.53 12.53 -2.49
C ALA A 280 16.00 13.25 -3.74
N ALA A 281 15.56 12.50 -4.77
CA ALA A 281 14.99 13.06 -5.98
C ALA A 281 13.60 13.67 -5.73
N LEU A 282 12.73 12.98 -4.98
CA LEU A 282 11.41 13.48 -4.61
C LEU A 282 11.50 14.84 -3.93
N ARG A 283 12.41 14.98 -2.96
CA ARG A 283 12.65 16.26 -2.25
C ARG A 283 13.06 17.41 -3.18
N ARG A 284 13.58 17.11 -4.39
CA ARG A 284 14.05 18.10 -5.36
C ARG A 284 13.06 18.39 -6.46
N TYR A 285 12.39 17.37 -7.02
CA TYR A 285 11.49 17.59 -8.13
C TYR A 285 10.09 18.02 -7.70
N LEU A 286 9.61 17.55 -6.54
CA LEU A 286 8.25 17.87 -6.09
C LEU A 286 8.00 19.38 -5.92
N PRO A 287 8.83 20.16 -5.19
CA PRO A 287 8.61 21.60 -5.09
C PRO A 287 8.66 22.28 -6.46
N ARG A 288 9.52 21.84 -7.37
CA ARG A 288 9.62 22.41 -8.73
C ARG A 288 8.37 22.18 -9.57
N LEU A 289 7.81 20.97 -9.52
CA LEU A 289 6.53 20.68 -10.18
C LEU A 289 5.41 21.59 -9.65
N LEU A 290 5.37 21.80 -8.34
CA LEU A 290 4.38 22.67 -7.71
C LEU A 290 4.59 24.16 -8.10
N GLU A 291 5.84 24.62 -8.17
CA GLU A 291 6.22 25.97 -8.65
C GLU A 291 5.84 26.17 -10.14
N GLU A 292 5.94 25.14 -10.96
CA GLU A 292 5.50 25.13 -12.36
C GLU A 292 3.95 25.04 -12.50
N GLY A 293 3.24 25.00 -11.36
CA GLY A 293 1.76 25.02 -11.30
C GLY A 293 1.11 23.65 -11.45
N TYR A 294 1.87 22.54 -11.46
CA TYR A 294 1.27 21.22 -11.44
C TYR A 294 0.62 20.93 -10.10
N ARG A 295 -0.55 20.30 -10.13
CA ARG A 295 -1.19 19.71 -8.95
C ARG A 295 -0.86 18.23 -8.92
N ILE A 296 -0.41 17.73 -7.78
CA ILE A 296 -0.22 16.30 -7.57
C ILE A 296 -1.50 15.75 -6.96
N THR A 297 -2.08 14.77 -7.63
CA THR A 297 -3.40 14.21 -7.26
C THR A 297 -3.40 12.69 -7.37
N VAL A 298 -4.47 12.08 -6.92
CA VAL A 298 -4.74 10.64 -7.05
C VAL A 298 -6.07 10.43 -7.75
N PRO A 299 -6.22 9.39 -8.57
CA PRO A 299 -7.48 9.10 -9.22
C PRO A 299 -8.52 8.62 -8.20
N HIS A 300 -9.75 9.11 -8.33
CA HIS A 300 -10.89 8.59 -7.59
C HIS A 300 -11.67 7.62 -8.48
N ARG A 301 -12.00 6.44 -7.95
CA ARG A 301 -13.06 5.61 -8.53
C ARG A 301 -14.39 5.97 -7.86
N VAL A 302 -15.32 6.36 -8.69
CA VAL A 302 -16.72 6.62 -8.29
C VAL A 302 -17.51 5.32 -8.38
#